data_e914ff8ea5538ad4c3418f969903261b
#
_entry.id   e914ff8ea5538ad4c3418f969903261b
#
_cell.length_a   1.000
_cell.length_b   1.000
_cell.length_c   1.000
_cell.angle_alpha   90.00
_cell.angle_beta   90.00
_cell.angle_gamma   90.00
#
_symmetry.space_group_name_H-M   'P 1'
#
loop_
_entity.id
_entity.type
_entity.pdbx_description
1 polymer ?
#
loop_
_entity_poly.entity_id
_entity_poly.type
_entity_poly.pdbx_seq_one_letter_code
_entity_poly.pdbx_strand_id
1 'polypeptide(L)'
;MTEHELIELPYDYNALEPAISEQVLEWHHDVHHQGYVNGWNSAEEGLEEQREEDDFSNTGSLLNSFTHNFSGNILHEIFWNNMSPNGGGKPEGELLERIEEEFGSYENWKKEFKAAASSAGGWALLVYVPYSNELHNVAVDKHDQGAVWGAHPVLAADVWEHSYYHDYGPKRGEFIDSFFDVVDWSDVQNRYEDVVEKFE
;
A
#
# COMPACT_ATOMS: atom_id res chain seq x y z
N MET A 1 22.53 0.96 -14.35
CA MET A 1 21.40 0.60 -13.47
C MET A 1 20.35 -0.18 -14.23
N THR A 2 19.49 -0.95 -13.54
CA THR A 2 18.28 -1.53 -14.15
C THR A 2 17.18 -0.49 -14.04
N GLU A 3 16.56 -0.10 -15.15
CA GLU A 3 15.41 0.80 -15.16
C GLU A 3 14.20 0.06 -14.59
N HIS A 4 13.50 0.68 -13.65
CA HIS A 4 12.27 0.15 -13.06
C HIS A 4 11.10 0.58 -13.91
N GLU A 5 10.14 -0.33 -14.09
CA GLU A 5 8.95 -0.11 -14.91
C GLU A 5 7.69 -0.16 -14.06
N LEU A 6 6.66 0.58 -14.49
CA LEU A 6 5.34 0.51 -13.88
C LEU A 6 4.74 -0.88 -14.12
N ILE A 7 4.25 -1.54 -13.08
CA ILE A 7 3.55 -2.82 -13.24
C ILE A 7 2.21 -2.61 -13.96
N GLU A 8 1.73 -3.62 -14.68
CA GLU A 8 0.36 -3.63 -15.19
C GLU A 8 -0.65 -3.88 -14.06
N LEU A 9 -1.84 -3.30 -14.16
CA LEU A 9 -2.94 -3.63 -13.25
C LEU A 9 -3.39 -5.08 -13.48
N PRO A 10 -3.74 -5.84 -12.42
CA PRO A 10 -4.25 -7.22 -12.57
C PRO A 10 -5.70 -7.29 -13.08
N TYR A 11 -6.32 -6.16 -13.41
CA TYR A 11 -7.70 -6.02 -13.87
C TYR A 11 -7.86 -4.79 -14.77
N ASP A 12 -8.96 -4.71 -15.53
CA ASP A 12 -9.30 -3.55 -16.36
C ASP A 12 -9.63 -2.32 -15.49
N TYR A 13 -9.39 -1.12 -16.01
CA TYR A 13 -9.59 0.15 -15.25
C TYR A 13 -11.01 0.32 -14.71
N ASN A 14 -12.04 -0.22 -15.36
CA ASN A 14 -13.43 -0.15 -14.90
C ASN A 14 -13.87 -1.34 -14.03
N ALA A 15 -12.97 -2.28 -13.76
CA ALA A 15 -13.35 -3.55 -13.11
C ALA A 15 -13.71 -3.41 -11.63
N LEU A 16 -13.25 -2.36 -10.96
CA LEU A 16 -13.54 -2.09 -9.55
C LEU A 16 -14.76 -1.21 -9.32
N GLU A 17 -15.48 -0.80 -10.38
CA GLU A 17 -16.71 -0.05 -10.21
C GLU A 17 -17.79 -0.90 -9.50
N PRO A 18 -18.62 -0.28 -8.62
CA PRO A 18 -18.67 1.15 -8.31
C PRO A 18 -17.75 1.59 -7.17
N ALA A 19 -16.87 0.73 -6.64
CA ALA A 19 -16.02 1.06 -5.49
C ALA A 19 -14.94 2.11 -5.84
N ILE A 20 -14.36 2.01 -7.02
CA ILE A 20 -13.38 2.97 -7.57
C ILE A 20 -13.70 3.13 -9.04
N SER A 21 -13.89 4.38 -9.51
CA SER A 21 -14.19 4.64 -10.91
C SER A 21 -13.00 4.41 -11.84
N GLU A 22 -13.29 4.08 -13.10
CA GLU A 22 -12.29 3.98 -14.17
C GLU A 22 -11.37 5.20 -14.20
N GLN A 23 -11.93 6.39 -14.10
CA GLN A 23 -11.17 7.64 -14.13
C GLN A 23 -10.19 7.80 -12.96
N VAL A 24 -10.58 7.38 -11.76
CA VAL A 24 -9.69 7.40 -10.59
C VAL A 24 -8.56 6.39 -10.78
N LEU A 25 -8.86 5.19 -11.27
CA LEU A 25 -7.84 4.17 -11.53
C LEU A 25 -6.84 4.62 -12.60
N GLU A 26 -7.29 5.18 -13.72
CA GLU A 26 -6.40 5.73 -14.75
C GLU A 26 -5.45 6.80 -14.19
N TRP A 27 -5.98 7.79 -13.45
CA TRP A 27 -5.15 8.85 -12.88
C TRP A 27 -4.20 8.33 -11.80
N HIS A 28 -4.69 7.42 -10.97
CA HIS A 28 -3.94 6.92 -9.84
C HIS A 28 -2.80 6.00 -10.31
N HIS A 29 -3.04 5.12 -11.27
CA HIS A 29 -2.03 4.23 -11.82
C HIS A 29 -1.11 4.94 -12.81
N ASP A 30 -1.64 5.54 -13.88
CA ASP A 30 -0.83 6.05 -14.98
C ASP A 30 -0.14 7.38 -14.69
N VAL A 31 -0.60 8.12 -13.67
CA VAL A 31 -0.01 9.41 -13.31
C VAL A 31 0.68 9.37 -11.94
N HIS A 32 -0.04 8.98 -10.88
CA HIS A 32 0.54 8.99 -9.53
C HIS A 32 1.57 7.86 -9.35
N HIS A 33 1.20 6.61 -9.62
CA HIS A 33 2.12 5.48 -9.47
C HIS A 33 3.28 5.57 -10.46
N GLN A 34 3.02 5.90 -11.73
CA GLN A 34 4.09 6.17 -12.71
C GLN A 34 5.03 7.28 -12.24
N GLY A 35 4.51 8.29 -11.57
CA GLY A 35 5.31 9.37 -10.97
C GLY A 35 6.31 8.86 -9.93
N TYR A 36 5.89 7.89 -9.09
CA TYR A 36 6.79 7.27 -8.10
C TYR A 36 7.87 6.40 -8.76
N VAL A 37 7.51 5.63 -9.79
CA VAL A 37 8.50 4.85 -10.56
C VAL A 37 9.54 5.77 -11.19
N ASN A 38 9.11 6.85 -11.83
CA ASN A 38 10.02 7.84 -12.44
C ASN A 38 10.92 8.51 -11.39
N GLY A 39 10.34 8.88 -10.24
CA GLY A 39 11.07 9.50 -9.13
C GLY A 39 12.09 8.56 -8.49
N TRP A 40 11.78 7.27 -8.40
CA TRP A 40 12.71 6.25 -7.95
C TRP A 40 13.89 6.11 -8.91
N ASN A 41 13.64 5.91 -10.21
CA ASN A 41 14.69 5.86 -11.25
C ASN A 41 15.58 7.11 -11.21
N SER A 42 14.98 8.30 -11.17
CA SER A 42 15.74 9.57 -11.13
C SER A 42 16.58 9.72 -9.87
N ALA A 43 16.12 9.22 -8.72
CA ALA A 43 16.90 9.27 -7.49
C ALA A 43 18.12 8.32 -7.55
N GLU A 44 17.94 7.12 -8.10
CA GLU A 44 19.05 6.17 -8.29
C GLU A 44 20.08 6.68 -9.30
N GLU A 45 19.64 7.25 -10.43
CA GLU A 45 20.51 7.87 -11.44
C GLU A 45 21.36 9.00 -10.81
N GLY A 46 20.72 9.92 -10.07
CA GLY A 46 21.44 10.99 -9.40
C GLY A 46 22.43 10.50 -8.33
N LEU A 47 22.11 9.41 -7.62
CA LEU A 47 23.05 8.79 -6.68
C LEU A 47 24.24 8.12 -7.38
N GLU A 48 24.06 7.58 -8.58
CA GLU A 48 25.15 7.03 -9.39
C GLU A 48 26.05 8.13 -9.93
N GLU A 49 25.47 9.19 -10.51
CA GLU A 49 26.22 10.37 -10.98
C GLU A 49 27.09 10.99 -9.88
N GLN A 50 26.56 11.13 -8.66
CA GLN A 50 27.35 11.65 -7.52
C GLN A 50 28.56 10.78 -7.20
N ARG A 51 28.46 9.47 -7.32
CA ARG A 51 29.59 8.55 -7.10
C ARG A 51 30.65 8.67 -8.20
N GLU A 52 30.22 8.89 -9.45
CA GLU A 52 31.12 9.07 -10.59
C GLU A 52 31.86 10.41 -10.56
N GLU A 53 31.17 11.46 -10.12
CA GLU A 53 31.67 12.83 -10.05
C GLU A 53 32.46 13.13 -8.74
N ASP A 54 32.39 12.22 -7.76
CA ASP A 54 32.91 12.42 -6.39
C ASP A 54 32.34 13.69 -5.72
N ASP A 55 31.05 14.02 -6.06
CA ASP A 55 30.32 15.16 -5.49
C ASP A 55 29.07 14.69 -4.74
N PHE A 56 29.13 14.64 -3.43
CA PHE A 56 28.05 14.19 -2.55
C PHE A 56 27.22 15.33 -1.95
N SER A 57 27.26 16.51 -2.54
CA SER A 57 26.61 17.72 -2.00
C SER A 57 25.07 17.60 -1.94
N ASN A 58 24.44 16.81 -2.83
CA ASN A 58 22.98 16.61 -2.91
C ASN A 58 22.48 15.25 -2.38
N THR A 59 23.37 14.43 -1.79
CA THR A 59 23.05 13.07 -1.34
C THR A 59 21.81 12.99 -0.45
N GLY A 60 21.67 13.89 0.51
CA GLY A 60 20.53 13.89 1.43
C GLY A 60 19.19 14.10 0.73
N SER A 61 19.14 14.96 -0.28
CA SER A 61 17.91 15.17 -1.08
C SER A 61 17.58 13.93 -1.92
N LEU A 62 18.59 13.33 -2.56
CA LEU A 62 18.39 12.13 -3.39
C LEU A 62 17.97 10.92 -2.55
N LEU A 63 18.55 10.71 -1.37
CA LEU A 63 18.14 9.63 -0.47
C LEU A 63 16.71 9.82 0.05
N ASN A 64 16.29 11.05 0.36
CA ASN A 64 14.92 11.34 0.73
C ASN A 64 13.95 11.07 -0.44
N SER A 65 14.33 11.49 -1.66
CA SER A 65 13.56 11.21 -2.88
C SER A 65 13.46 9.71 -3.14
N PHE A 66 14.57 8.98 -3.04
CA PHE A 66 14.61 7.53 -3.16
C PHE A 66 13.65 6.86 -2.17
N THR A 67 13.77 7.17 -0.87
CA THR A 67 12.95 6.56 0.17
C THR A 67 11.46 6.81 -0.07
N HIS A 68 11.10 8.05 -0.42
CA HIS A 68 9.71 8.42 -0.69
C HIS A 68 9.14 7.69 -1.91
N ASN A 69 9.85 7.74 -3.03
CA ASN A 69 9.34 7.19 -4.30
C ASN A 69 9.36 5.67 -4.31
N PHE A 70 10.42 5.05 -3.77
CA PHE A 70 10.50 3.59 -3.68
C PHE A 70 9.41 3.02 -2.75
N SER A 71 9.19 3.63 -1.59
CA SER A 71 8.10 3.24 -0.69
C SER A 71 6.73 3.47 -1.33
N GLY A 72 6.57 4.57 -2.09
CA GLY A 72 5.37 4.84 -2.86
C GLY A 72 5.10 3.75 -3.89
N ASN A 73 6.10 3.34 -4.66
CA ASN A 73 5.97 2.25 -5.62
C ASN A 73 5.50 0.95 -4.93
N ILE A 74 6.20 0.51 -3.86
CA ILE A 74 5.86 -0.73 -3.14
C ILE A 74 4.41 -0.71 -2.62
N LEU A 75 3.99 0.39 -2.00
CA LEU A 75 2.64 0.48 -1.43
C LEU A 75 1.55 0.47 -2.52
N HIS A 76 1.81 1.08 -3.69
CA HIS A 76 0.88 1.03 -4.81
C HIS A 76 0.82 -0.37 -5.44
N GLU A 77 1.94 -1.07 -5.60
CA GLU A 77 1.93 -2.46 -6.07
C GLU A 77 1.09 -3.36 -5.14
N ILE A 78 1.24 -3.21 -3.82
CA ILE A 78 0.43 -3.94 -2.85
C ILE A 78 -1.05 -3.53 -2.98
N PHE A 79 -1.35 -2.23 -3.10
CA PHE A 79 -2.71 -1.70 -3.21
C PHE A 79 -3.43 -2.25 -4.44
N TRP A 80 -2.77 -2.28 -5.61
CA TRP A 80 -3.38 -2.87 -6.81
C TRP A 80 -3.64 -4.36 -6.67
N ASN A 81 -2.66 -5.11 -6.18
CA ASN A 81 -2.77 -6.56 -6.06
C ASN A 81 -3.75 -7.00 -4.96
N ASN A 82 -3.94 -6.19 -3.91
CA ASN A 82 -4.91 -6.53 -2.85
C ASN A 82 -6.36 -6.12 -3.16
N MET A 83 -6.66 -5.79 -4.43
CA MET A 83 -8.02 -5.53 -4.89
C MET A 83 -8.40 -6.43 -6.07
N SER A 84 -9.68 -6.77 -6.18
CA SER A 84 -10.22 -7.61 -7.23
C SER A 84 -11.69 -7.29 -7.49
N PRO A 85 -12.16 -7.38 -8.75
CA PRO A 85 -13.60 -7.30 -9.05
C PRO A 85 -14.43 -8.43 -8.42
N ASN A 86 -13.77 -9.50 -7.97
CA ASN A 86 -14.40 -10.61 -7.27
C ASN A 86 -14.05 -10.62 -5.77
N GLY A 87 -13.56 -9.49 -5.26
CA GLY A 87 -13.15 -9.30 -3.87
C GLY A 87 -14.31 -9.21 -2.89
N GLY A 88 -13.99 -8.77 -1.69
CA GLY A 88 -14.94 -8.59 -0.60
C GLY A 88 -15.02 -9.76 0.38
N GLY A 89 -15.95 -9.66 1.33
CA GLY A 89 -16.08 -10.68 2.37
C GLY A 89 -15.04 -10.53 3.49
N LYS A 90 -14.39 -11.63 3.86
CA LYS A 90 -13.34 -11.71 4.91
C LYS A 90 -12.30 -12.76 4.54
N PRO A 91 -11.09 -12.69 5.11
CA PRO A 91 -10.09 -13.74 4.92
C PRO A 91 -10.57 -15.09 5.49
N GLU A 92 -9.90 -16.14 5.08
CA GLU A 92 -10.10 -17.51 5.59
C GLU A 92 -8.76 -18.04 6.13
N GLY A 93 -8.74 -19.26 6.65
CA GLY A 93 -7.52 -19.97 7.07
C GLY A 93 -6.69 -19.22 8.11
N GLU A 94 -5.37 -19.32 7.99
CA GLU A 94 -4.40 -18.86 9.00
C GLU A 94 -4.47 -17.35 9.25
N LEU A 95 -4.67 -16.55 8.21
CA LEU A 95 -4.79 -15.10 8.37
C LEU A 95 -6.02 -14.71 9.21
N LEU A 96 -7.17 -15.38 8.98
CA LEU A 96 -8.36 -15.13 9.80
C LEU A 96 -8.13 -15.54 11.25
N GLU A 97 -7.57 -16.73 11.48
CA GLU A 97 -7.28 -17.23 12.82
C GLU A 97 -6.35 -16.27 13.56
N ARG A 98 -5.32 -15.78 12.88
CA ARG A 98 -4.37 -14.82 13.44
C ARG A 98 -5.01 -13.47 13.76
N ILE A 99 -5.85 -12.94 12.88
CA ILE A 99 -6.62 -11.71 13.13
C ILE A 99 -7.56 -11.91 14.34
N GLU A 100 -8.24 -13.05 14.44
CA GLU A 100 -9.15 -13.32 15.56
C GLU A 100 -8.39 -13.50 16.89
N GLU A 101 -7.22 -14.09 16.87
CA GLU A 101 -6.35 -14.25 18.05
C GLU A 101 -5.88 -12.88 18.57
N GLU A 102 -5.42 -12.01 17.70
CA GLU A 102 -4.79 -10.74 18.13
C GLU A 102 -5.78 -9.61 18.39
N PHE A 103 -6.86 -9.55 17.61
CA PHE A 103 -7.86 -8.48 17.72
C PHE A 103 -9.19 -8.93 18.37
N GLY A 104 -9.30 -10.21 18.75
CA GLY A 104 -10.48 -10.81 19.37
C GLY A 104 -11.59 -11.20 18.40
N SER A 105 -11.66 -10.58 17.21
CA SER A 105 -12.54 -10.95 16.10
C SER A 105 -12.17 -10.18 14.82
N TYR A 106 -12.58 -10.70 13.66
CA TYR A 106 -12.47 -9.99 12.38
C TYR A 106 -13.17 -8.62 12.42
N GLU A 107 -14.36 -8.54 13.02
CA GLU A 107 -15.14 -7.31 13.12
C GLU A 107 -14.43 -6.24 13.97
N ASN A 108 -13.74 -6.64 15.02
CA ASN A 108 -12.95 -5.71 15.84
C ASN A 108 -11.74 -5.19 15.07
N TRP A 109 -10.99 -6.10 14.42
CA TRP A 109 -9.89 -5.75 13.55
C TRP A 109 -10.34 -4.77 12.46
N LYS A 110 -11.44 -5.07 11.75
CA LYS A 110 -11.97 -4.22 10.68
C LYS A 110 -12.34 -2.83 11.19
N LYS A 111 -12.93 -2.72 12.39
CA LYS A 111 -13.22 -1.41 13.01
C LYS A 111 -11.96 -0.62 13.32
N GLU A 112 -10.93 -1.28 13.86
CA GLU A 112 -9.66 -0.66 14.16
C GLU A 112 -8.94 -0.23 12.88
N PHE A 113 -8.89 -1.07 11.84
CA PHE A 113 -8.34 -0.72 10.53
C PHE A 113 -9.07 0.48 9.91
N LYS A 114 -10.40 0.51 9.95
CA LYS A 114 -11.20 1.67 9.48
C LYS A 114 -10.92 2.94 10.27
N ALA A 115 -10.68 2.84 11.57
CA ALA A 115 -10.28 3.98 12.39
C ALA A 115 -8.87 4.47 12.01
N ALA A 116 -7.92 3.57 11.77
CA ALA A 116 -6.61 3.90 11.24
C ALA A 116 -6.72 4.61 9.88
N ALA A 117 -7.49 4.04 8.94
CA ALA A 117 -7.74 4.62 7.62
C ALA A 117 -8.41 6.01 7.66
N SER A 118 -9.28 6.24 8.64
CA SER A 118 -9.93 7.54 8.82
C SER A 118 -8.97 8.61 9.38
N SER A 119 -7.94 8.21 10.12
CA SER A 119 -6.99 9.11 10.79
C SER A 119 -5.67 9.30 10.02
N ALA A 120 -5.30 8.35 9.18
CA ALA A 120 -4.06 8.39 8.41
C ALA A 120 -4.02 9.57 7.43
N GLY A 121 -2.82 10.13 7.25
CA GLY A 121 -2.56 11.11 6.20
C GLY A 121 -2.44 10.47 4.82
N GLY A 122 -1.88 9.26 4.74
CA GLY A 122 -1.56 8.56 3.50
C GLY A 122 -2.16 7.17 3.39
N TRP A 123 -1.84 6.27 4.32
CA TRP A 123 -2.16 4.85 4.19
C TRP A 123 -2.67 4.24 5.50
N ALA A 124 -3.58 3.30 5.38
CA ALA A 124 -3.84 2.32 6.43
C ALA A 124 -3.29 0.97 5.99
N LEU A 125 -2.52 0.34 6.85
CA LEU A 125 -1.87 -0.94 6.57
C LEU A 125 -2.23 -1.97 7.63
N LEU A 126 -2.45 -3.22 7.22
CA LEU A 126 -2.22 -4.36 8.10
C LEU A 126 -0.80 -4.83 7.83
N VAL A 127 0.00 -4.93 8.86
CA VAL A 127 1.40 -5.35 8.75
C VAL A 127 1.68 -6.56 9.62
N TYR A 128 2.53 -7.47 9.13
CA TYR A 128 3.15 -8.49 9.94
C TYR A 128 4.52 -8.01 10.42
N VAL A 129 4.80 -8.19 11.71
CA VAL A 129 6.07 -7.79 12.34
C VAL A 129 6.83 -9.05 12.78
N PRO A 130 7.82 -9.53 12.02
CA PRO A 130 8.57 -10.74 12.38
C PRO A 130 9.26 -10.69 13.73
N TYR A 131 9.68 -9.49 14.16
CA TYR A 131 10.36 -9.30 15.45
C TYR A 131 9.51 -9.72 16.65
N SER A 132 8.20 -9.46 16.62
CA SER A 132 7.25 -9.84 17.67
C SER A 132 6.37 -11.04 17.28
N ASN A 133 6.42 -11.45 16.00
CA ASN A 133 5.52 -12.44 15.41
C ASN A 133 4.05 -12.04 15.59
N GLU A 134 3.70 -10.78 15.23
CA GLU A 134 2.37 -10.21 15.44
C GLU A 134 1.88 -9.43 14.22
N LEU A 135 0.56 -9.32 14.07
CA LEU A 135 -0.10 -8.42 13.15
C LEU A 135 -0.44 -7.10 13.85
N HIS A 136 -0.27 -5.99 13.15
CA HIS A 136 -0.67 -4.68 13.63
C HIS A 136 -1.38 -3.87 12.54
N ASN A 137 -2.39 -3.08 12.92
CA ASN A 137 -2.85 -1.99 12.07
C ASN A 137 -1.92 -0.78 12.24
N VAL A 138 -1.55 -0.16 11.12
CA VAL A 138 -0.65 1.01 11.10
C VAL A 138 -1.29 2.12 10.29
N ALA A 139 -1.28 3.34 10.85
CA ALA A 139 -1.64 4.57 10.14
C ALA A 139 -0.35 5.28 9.71
N VAL A 140 -0.19 5.49 8.41
CA VAL A 140 1.01 6.05 7.78
C VAL A 140 0.68 7.41 7.16
N ASP A 141 1.44 8.45 7.50
CA ASP A 141 1.15 9.82 7.04
C ASP A 141 1.58 10.07 5.60
N LYS A 142 2.68 9.43 5.18
CA LYS A 142 3.19 9.43 3.79
C LYS A 142 3.63 8.02 3.44
N HIS A 143 4.30 7.81 2.31
CA HIS A 143 4.81 6.49 1.94
C HIS A 143 5.92 6.00 2.89
N ASP A 144 6.70 6.92 3.43
CA ASP A 144 7.91 6.71 4.23
C ASP A 144 7.81 7.25 5.67
N GLN A 145 6.66 7.81 6.08
CA GLN A 145 6.48 8.40 7.40
C GLN A 145 5.36 7.69 8.18
N GLY A 146 5.71 7.15 9.34
CA GLY A 146 4.82 6.37 10.19
C GLY A 146 4.97 4.86 10.02
N ALA A 147 5.82 4.40 9.10
CA ALA A 147 6.11 2.99 8.92
C ALA A 147 6.86 2.40 10.12
N VAL A 148 6.57 1.15 10.45
CA VAL A 148 7.26 0.40 11.50
C VAL A 148 8.45 -0.33 10.88
N TRP A 149 9.66 -0.08 11.41
CA TRP A 149 10.88 -0.74 10.92
C TRP A 149 10.82 -2.25 11.04
N GLY A 150 11.04 -2.94 9.93
CA GLY A 150 11.00 -4.40 9.86
C GLY A 150 9.58 -4.98 9.79
N ALA A 151 8.54 -4.16 9.69
CA ALA A 151 7.20 -4.62 9.39
C ALA A 151 7.03 -4.87 7.88
N HIS A 152 6.19 -5.85 7.55
CA HIS A 152 5.85 -6.20 6.18
C HIS A 152 4.36 -5.94 5.94
N PRO A 153 3.98 -5.00 5.04
CA PRO A 153 2.58 -4.77 4.71
C PRO A 153 1.96 -6.01 4.04
N VAL A 154 0.83 -6.46 4.56
CA VAL A 154 0.05 -7.57 3.99
C VAL A 154 -1.25 -7.08 3.36
N LEU A 155 -1.82 -5.98 3.86
CA LEU A 155 -2.94 -5.25 3.26
C LEU A 155 -2.60 -3.76 3.27
N ALA A 156 -2.84 -3.07 2.16
CA ALA A 156 -2.66 -1.63 2.04
C ALA A 156 -3.95 -0.98 1.52
N ALA A 157 -4.39 0.10 2.18
CA ALA A 157 -5.45 0.98 1.71
C ALA A 157 -4.89 2.39 1.54
N ASP A 158 -4.88 2.90 0.31
CA ASP A 158 -4.54 4.28 0.01
C ASP A 158 -5.68 5.20 0.44
N VAL A 159 -5.40 6.14 1.33
CA VAL A 159 -6.39 7.11 1.84
C VAL A 159 -6.00 8.57 1.55
N TRP A 160 -5.04 8.78 0.65
CA TRP A 160 -4.80 10.08 0.05
C TRP A 160 -6.06 10.56 -0.69
N GLU A 161 -6.28 11.88 -0.77
CA GLU A 161 -7.46 12.43 -1.44
C GLU A 161 -7.56 12.04 -2.92
N HIS A 162 -6.45 11.84 -3.62
CA HIS A 162 -6.45 11.39 -5.01
C HIS A 162 -7.08 9.99 -5.20
N SER A 163 -7.05 9.15 -4.19
CA SER A 163 -7.61 7.79 -4.24
C SER A 163 -9.14 7.77 -4.21
N TYR A 164 -9.79 8.80 -3.66
CA TYR A 164 -11.23 8.75 -3.40
C TYR A 164 -12.00 10.06 -3.64
N TYR A 165 -11.34 11.23 -3.60
CA TYR A 165 -12.07 12.51 -3.56
C TYR A 165 -12.91 12.78 -4.80
N HIS A 166 -12.50 12.26 -5.97
CA HIS A 166 -13.27 12.36 -7.21
C HIS A 166 -14.63 11.66 -7.09
N ASP A 167 -14.66 10.44 -6.51
CA ASP A 167 -15.86 9.60 -6.45
C ASP A 167 -16.72 9.89 -5.21
N TYR A 168 -16.08 10.17 -4.08
CA TYR A 168 -16.74 10.27 -2.77
C TYR A 168 -16.74 11.70 -2.18
N GLY A 169 -16.00 12.65 -2.78
CA GLY A 169 -15.79 13.96 -2.19
C GLY A 169 -15.20 13.86 -0.78
N PRO A 170 -15.72 14.61 0.21
CA PRO A 170 -15.18 14.59 1.58
C PRO A 170 -15.55 13.35 2.40
N LYS A 171 -16.22 12.36 1.79
CA LYS A 171 -16.78 11.20 2.47
C LYS A 171 -15.80 10.01 2.48
N ARG A 172 -14.59 10.22 3.01
CA ARG A 172 -13.57 9.17 3.12
C ARG A 172 -14.09 7.88 3.75
N GLY A 173 -15.00 7.96 4.73
CA GLY A 173 -15.57 6.77 5.36
C GLY A 173 -16.38 5.88 4.40
N GLU A 174 -17.12 6.46 3.45
CA GLU A 174 -17.84 5.72 2.42
C GLU A 174 -16.86 5.01 1.46
N PHE A 175 -15.76 5.68 1.09
CA PHE A 175 -14.70 5.06 0.30
C PHE A 175 -14.06 3.87 1.05
N ILE A 176 -13.73 4.04 2.34
CA ILE A 176 -13.15 2.94 3.14
C ILE A 176 -14.11 1.74 3.22
N ASP A 177 -15.42 1.99 3.31
CA ASP A 177 -16.42 0.92 3.26
C ASP A 177 -16.41 0.20 1.92
N SER A 178 -16.42 0.93 0.81
CA SER A 178 -16.38 0.40 -0.55
C SER A 178 -15.05 -0.31 -0.88
N PHE A 179 -13.92 0.13 -0.32
CA PHE A 179 -12.65 -0.58 -0.44
C PHE A 179 -12.75 -2.02 0.05
N PHE A 180 -13.44 -2.27 1.18
CA PHE A 180 -13.63 -3.62 1.70
C PHE A 180 -14.49 -4.51 0.79
N ASP A 181 -15.27 -3.95 -0.11
CA ASP A 181 -16.07 -4.72 -1.07
C ASP A 181 -15.24 -5.27 -2.23
N VAL A 182 -14.02 -4.76 -2.42
CA VAL A 182 -13.10 -5.16 -3.49
C VAL A 182 -11.79 -5.77 -2.99
N VAL A 183 -11.59 -5.95 -1.67
CA VAL A 183 -10.37 -6.57 -1.15
C VAL A 183 -10.26 -8.01 -1.63
N ASP A 184 -9.15 -8.35 -2.27
CA ASP A 184 -8.77 -9.71 -2.62
C ASP A 184 -8.10 -10.41 -1.43
N TRP A 185 -8.92 -11.06 -0.62
CA TRP A 185 -8.42 -11.76 0.57
C TRP A 185 -7.49 -12.92 0.24
N SER A 186 -7.53 -13.47 -0.99
CA SER A 186 -6.61 -14.53 -1.39
C SER A 186 -5.20 -13.98 -1.60
N ASP A 187 -5.07 -12.81 -2.21
CA ASP A 187 -3.78 -12.12 -2.36
C ASP A 187 -3.21 -11.70 -0.99
N VAL A 188 -4.05 -11.11 -0.13
CA VAL A 188 -3.65 -10.71 1.23
C VAL A 188 -3.15 -11.90 2.05
N GLN A 189 -3.85 -13.04 1.98
CA GLN A 189 -3.45 -14.26 2.66
C GLN A 189 -2.13 -14.82 2.10
N ASN A 190 -1.99 -14.94 0.80
CA ASN A 190 -0.75 -15.41 0.18
C ASN A 190 0.44 -14.54 0.60
N ARG A 191 0.27 -13.22 0.62
CA ARG A 191 1.32 -12.29 1.07
C ARG A 191 1.65 -12.47 2.55
N TYR A 192 0.65 -12.71 3.40
CA TYR A 192 0.87 -13.03 4.81
C TYR A 192 1.65 -14.34 4.97
N GLU A 193 1.23 -15.42 4.32
CA GLU A 193 1.88 -16.73 4.38
C GLU A 193 3.33 -16.67 3.86
N ASP A 194 3.56 -15.98 2.73
CA ASP A 194 4.89 -15.78 2.15
C ASP A 194 5.86 -15.06 3.10
N VAL A 195 5.35 -14.09 3.87
CA VAL A 195 6.17 -13.36 4.83
C VAL A 195 6.43 -14.22 6.06
N VAL A 196 5.43 -14.90 6.61
CA VAL A 196 5.60 -15.80 7.76
C VAL A 196 6.62 -16.90 7.43
N GLU A 197 6.47 -17.58 6.29
CA GLU A 197 7.39 -18.66 5.86
C GLU A 197 8.86 -18.18 5.76
N LYS A 198 9.09 -16.93 5.36
CA LYS A 198 10.46 -16.38 5.24
C LYS A 198 11.14 -16.14 6.57
N PHE A 199 10.39 -15.99 7.65
CA PHE A 199 10.93 -15.61 8.97
C PHE A 199 10.76 -16.69 10.05
N GLU A 200 10.05 -17.81 9.78
CA GLU A 200 10.05 -19.02 10.60
C GLU A 200 11.29 -19.90 10.29
#